data_3dc4b952818db16e036dfeb5e3f5dafb
#
_entry.id   3dc4b952818db16e036dfeb5e3f5dafb
#
_cell.length_a   1.000
_cell.length_b   1.000
_cell.length_c   1.000
_cell.angle_alpha   90.00
_cell.angle_beta   90.00
_cell.angle_gamma   90.00
#
_symmetry.space_group_name_H-M   'P 1'
#
loop_
_entity.id
_entity.type
_entity.pdbx_description
1 polymer ?
#
loop_
_entity_poly.entity_id
_entity_poly.type
_entity_poly.pdbx_seq_one_letter_code
_entity_poly.pdbx_strand_id
1 'polypeptide(L)'
;MNMNTDKNIINFDLKKDEKILDFSDFQKQNIKFDISKLQDSYNQIVQTKKFEDGGGIAHFGAISLTQIPGDPDSVKGNKARGVYWTKPDKSGKEVSRDVKIDEAAYSEFIPDYDNTYFREVFDALSSKYKLGRMRILLKEPRSTLSWHRDPEPRLHIPIITNPGCLMVIENVAKHMPADGSVWVTNNTKYHNAFNGGEENRVHLVACVLDYKFN
;
A
#
# COMPACT_ATOMS: atom_id res chain seq x y z
N MET A 1 -22.12 -17.15 -40.76
CA MET A 1 -21.35 -16.05 -40.13
C MET A 1 -20.59 -16.60 -38.95
N ASN A 2 -19.33 -16.90 -39.15
CA ASN A 2 -18.45 -17.37 -38.06
C ASN A 2 -18.07 -16.19 -37.18
N MET A 3 -18.58 -16.15 -35.95
CA MET A 3 -18.08 -15.23 -34.94
C MET A 3 -16.68 -15.71 -34.56
N ASN A 4 -15.69 -14.88 -34.87
CA ASN A 4 -14.32 -14.99 -34.44
C ASN A 4 -14.31 -14.78 -32.92
N THR A 5 -14.20 -15.85 -32.16
CA THR A 5 -14.04 -15.75 -30.72
C THR A 5 -12.67 -15.16 -30.46
N ASP A 6 -12.67 -13.96 -29.86
CA ASP A 6 -11.49 -13.24 -29.46
C ASP A 6 -10.56 -14.13 -28.61
N LYS A 7 -9.41 -14.45 -29.15
CA LYS A 7 -8.35 -15.23 -28.48
C LYS A 7 -7.59 -14.44 -27.40
N ASN A 8 -8.10 -13.29 -26.99
CA ASN A 8 -7.47 -12.40 -26.01
C ASN A 8 -8.18 -12.37 -24.66
N ILE A 9 -9.09 -13.31 -24.39
CA ILE A 9 -9.52 -13.52 -23.01
C ILE A 9 -8.37 -14.25 -22.31
N ILE A 10 -7.64 -13.51 -21.48
CA ILE A 10 -6.70 -14.11 -20.52
C ILE A 10 -7.56 -14.92 -19.55
N ASN A 11 -7.65 -16.21 -19.80
CA ASN A 11 -8.18 -17.15 -18.83
C ASN A 11 -7.21 -17.20 -17.66
N PHE A 12 -7.50 -16.45 -16.61
CA PHE A 12 -6.89 -16.68 -15.30
C PHE A 12 -7.38 -18.05 -14.82
N ASP A 13 -6.63 -19.10 -15.11
CA ASP A 13 -6.87 -20.40 -14.51
C ASP A 13 -6.38 -20.37 -13.06
N LEU A 14 -7.21 -19.80 -12.21
CA LEU A 14 -6.97 -19.59 -10.77
C LEU A 14 -6.85 -20.90 -9.98
N LYS A 15 -6.94 -22.05 -10.61
CA LYS A 15 -7.16 -23.30 -9.88
C LYS A 15 -5.93 -24.18 -9.67
N LYS A 16 -4.83 -23.95 -10.37
CA LYS A 16 -3.71 -24.91 -10.33
C LYS A 16 -2.57 -24.58 -9.40
N ASP A 17 -2.35 -23.30 -9.05
CA ASP A 17 -1.15 -22.89 -8.33
C ASP A 17 -1.41 -21.97 -7.12
N GLU A 18 -2.67 -21.87 -6.67
CA GLU A 18 -3.07 -20.97 -5.56
C GLU A 18 -2.26 -21.15 -4.28
N LYS A 19 -1.80 -22.36 -3.98
CA LYS A 19 -1.05 -22.62 -2.75
C LYS A 19 0.41 -22.17 -2.80
N ILE A 20 1.05 -22.25 -3.95
CA ILE A 20 2.50 -21.96 -4.08
C ILE A 20 2.72 -20.45 -4.28
N LEU A 21 1.89 -19.78 -5.07
CA LEU A 21 2.01 -18.36 -5.37
C LEU A 21 1.60 -17.49 -4.18
N ASP A 22 0.67 -17.94 -3.36
CA ASP A 22 0.18 -17.19 -2.19
C ASP A 22 1.24 -17.09 -1.07
N PHE A 23 2.22 -17.99 -1.03
CA PHE A 23 3.25 -18.00 -0.01
C PHE A 23 4.40 -17.03 -0.26
N SER A 24 4.71 -16.68 -1.50
CA SER A 24 5.86 -15.82 -1.82
C SER A 24 5.52 -14.33 -1.87
N ASP A 25 4.33 -13.96 -2.32
CA ASP A 25 3.99 -12.59 -2.66
C ASP A 25 3.06 -11.91 -1.66
N PHE A 26 2.31 -12.69 -0.89
CA PHE A 26 1.40 -12.26 0.16
C PHE A 26 1.62 -13.09 1.42
N GLN A 27 2.29 -12.54 2.41
CA GLN A 27 2.55 -13.24 3.67
C GLN A 27 1.77 -12.63 4.81
N LYS A 28 0.76 -13.37 5.31
CA LYS A 28 0.05 -13.01 6.54
C LYS A 28 0.97 -13.24 7.72
N GLN A 29 1.13 -12.19 8.53
CA GLN A 29 2.03 -12.23 9.69
C GLN A 29 1.33 -12.77 10.93
N ASN A 30 2.09 -13.39 11.82
CA ASN A 30 1.58 -13.86 13.12
C ASN A 30 1.51 -12.70 14.13
N ILE A 31 0.81 -11.63 13.74
CA ILE A 31 0.47 -10.48 14.59
C ILE A 31 -0.87 -9.94 14.10
N LYS A 32 -1.69 -9.50 15.04
CA LYS A 32 -3.02 -8.96 14.77
C LYS A 32 -3.29 -7.78 15.69
N PHE A 33 -3.92 -6.74 15.16
CA PHE A 33 -4.31 -5.54 15.88
C PHE A 33 -5.84 -5.45 16.03
N ASP A 34 -6.29 -4.65 16.98
CA ASP A 34 -7.71 -4.38 17.18
C ASP A 34 -8.23 -3.48 16.06
N ILE A 35 -9.10 -4.04 15.22
CA ILE A 35 -9.64 -3.31 14.06
C ILE A 35 -10.50 -2.12 14.46
N SER A 36 -11.26 -2.22 15.56
CA SER A 36 -12.11 -1.13 16.04
C SER A 36 -11.25 0.05 16.48
N LYS A 37 -10.19 -0.20 17.24
CA LYS A 37 -9.22 0.85 17.64
C LYS A 37 -8.50 1.49 16.43
N LEU A 38 -8.17 0.71 15.41
CA LEU A 38 -7.60 1.24 14.16
C LEU A 38 -8.57 2.17 13.45
N GLN A 39 -9.85 1.78 13.37
CA GLN A 39 -10.92 2.58 12.76
C GLN A 39 -11.20 3.85 13.57
N ASP A 40 -11.24 3.77 14.89
CA ASP A 40 -11.43 4.92 15.77
C ASP A 40 -10.28 5.93 15.62
N SER A 41 -9.04 5.45 15.62
CA SER A 41 -7.86 6.30 15.41
C SER A 41 -7.82 6.91 14.00
N TYR A 42 -8.22 6.17 12.98
CA TYR A 42 -8.39 6.70 11.63
C TYR A 42 -9.43 7.83 11.62
N ASN A 43 -10.61 7.60 12.20
CA ASN A 43 -11.67 8.60 12.28
C ASN A 43 -11.23 9.86 13.03
N GLN A 44 -10.46 9.71 14.12
CA GLN A 44 -9.87 10.83 14.85
C GLN A 44 -8.93 11.68 13.96
N ILE A 45 -8.04 11.03 13.21
CA ILE A 45 -7.06 11.72 12.37
C ILE A 45 -7.74 12.49 11.24
N VAL A 46 -8.71 11.90 10.52
CA VAL A 46 -9.35 12.54 9.37
C VAL A 46 -10.26 13.70 9.73
N GLN A 47 -10.60 13.89 11.03
CA GLN A 47 -11.28 15.09 11.49
C GLN A 47 -10.41 16.34 11.41
N THR A 48 -9.09 16.21 11.54
CA THR A 48 -8.14 17.32 11.63
C THR A 48 -7.11 17.36 10.49
N LYS A 49 -6.88 16.25 9.83
CA LYS A 49 -5.88 16.12 8.75
C LYS A 49 -6.56 15.76 7.43
N LYS A 50 -6.11 16.40 6.36
CA LYS A 50 -6.54 16.07 4.99
C LYS A 50 -5.52 15.12 4.34
N PHE A 51 -6.01 14.30 3.42
CA PHE A 51 -5.14 13.49 2.59
C PHE A 51 -4.35 14.36 1.62
N GLU A 52 -3.05 14.14 1.54
CA GLU A 52 -2.19 14.68 0.51
C GLU A 52 -2.42 13.89 -0.79
N ASP A 53 -2.88 14.54 -1.84
CA ASP A 53 -3.16 13.93 -3.15
C ASP A 53 -2.05 14.11 -4.19
N GLY A 54 -0.99 14.86 -3.81
CA GLY A 54 0.18 15.10 -4.67
C GLY A 54 -0.10 15.97 -5.89
N GLY A 55 -1.21 16.75 -5.86
CA GLY A 55 -1.49 17.76 -6.88
C GLY A 55 -2.01 17.22 -8.20
N GLY A 56 -2.81 16.13 -8.17
CA GLY A 56 -3.58 15.83 -9.35
C GLY A 56 -3.65 14.42 -9.89
N ILE A 57 -3.17 13.40 -9.19
CA ILE A 57 -3.65 12.06 -9.53
C ILE A 57 -4.86 11.80 -8.64
N ALA A 58 -6.02 12.11 -9.18
CA ALA A 58 -7.30 11.79 -8.60
C ALA A 58 -7.34 10.35 -8.08
N HIS A 59 -8.09 10.11 -7.02
CA HIS A 59 -8.40 8.78 -6.51
C HIS A 59 -7.35 8.10 -5.61
N PHE A 60 -6.29 8.82 -5.21
CA PHE A 60 -5.29 8.31 -4.27
C PHE A 60 -4.76 9.41 -3.36
N GLY A 61 -4.86 9.22 -2.04
CA GLY A 61 -4.37 10.14 -1.03
C GLY A 61 -3.55 9.43 0.04
N ALA A 62 -2.72 10.22 0.74
CA ALA A 62 -1.90 9.74 1.85
C ALA A 62 -1.92 10.70 3.03
N ILE A 63 -1.93 10.15 4.25
CA ILE A 63 -1.57 10.84 5.49
C ILE A 63 -0.35 10.13 6.04
N SER A 64 0.77 10.86 6.19
CA SER A 64 1.99 10.29 6.78
C SER A 64 1.82 10.11 8.29
N LEU A 65 2.27 8.99 8.81
CA LEU A 65 2.40 8.73 10.26
C LEU A 65 3.85 8.81 10.72
N THR A 66 4.80 8.73 9.77
CA THR A 66 6.22 8.97 10.03
C THR A 66 6.74 10.11 9.17
N GLN A 67 7.80 10.74 9.63
CA GLN A 67 8.46 11.87 8.99
C GLN A 67 9.99 11.70 8.95
N ILE A 68 10.64 12.51 8.14
CA ILE A 68 12.11 12.65 8.18
C ILE A 68 12.43 13.58 9.35
N PRO A 69 13.29 13.17 10.30
CA PRO A 69 13.66 14.01 11.42
C PRO A 69 14.15 15.40 10.97
N GLY A 70 13.53 16.44 11.52
CA GLY A 70 13.88 17.84 11.20
C GLY A 70 13.37 18.35 9.85
N ASP A 71 12.66 17.56 9.04
CA ASP A 71 12.02 18.02 7.79
C ASP A 71 10.49 17.95 7.88
N PRO A 72 9.82 19.05 8.32
CA PRO A 72 8.36 19.10 8.41
C PRO A 72 7.66 19.07 7.04
N ASP A 73 8.39 19.30 5.95
CA ASP A 73 7.85 19.20 4.60
C ASP A 73 7.88 17.77 4.03
N SER A 74 8.54 16.85 4.73
CA SER A 74 8.58 15.44 4.33
C SER A 74 7.20 14.78 4.29
N VAL A 75 6.20 15.33 4.97
CA VAL A 75 4.83 14.81 5.07
C VAL A 75 3.84 15.49 4.12
N LYS A 76 4.32 16.29 3.16
CA LYS A 76 3.48 17.08 2.23
C LYS A 76 3.61 16.59 0.79
N GLY A 77 2.54 16.75 0.03
CA GLY A 77 2.48 16.52 -1.40
C GLY A 77 3.03 15.16 -1.85
N ASN A 78 3.91 15.17 -2.84
CA ASN A 78 4.51 13.94 -3.36
C ASN A 78 5.44 13.23 -2.36
N LYS A 79 6.00 13.93 -1.38
CA LYS A 79 6.79 13.31 -0.31
C LYS A 79 5.90 12.44 0.59
N ALA A 80 4.67 12.87 0.90
CA ALA A 80 3.69 12.08 1.63
C ALA A 80 3.10 10.97 0.76
N ARG A 81 2.55 11.34 -0.40
CA ARG A 81 1.87 10.43 -1.30
C ARG A 81 2.79 9.35 -1.88
N GLY A 82 3.99 9.75 -2.27
CA GLY A 82 4.93 8.89 -2.99
C GLY A 82 4.97 9.19 -4.48
N VAL A 83 6.05 8.75 -5.10
CA VAL A 83 6.25 8.78 -6.56
C VAL A 83 6.61 7.37 -7.01
N TYR A 84 6.21 6.99 -8.20
CA TYR A 84 6.66 5.72 -8.77
C TYR A 84 8.18 5.76 -8.98
N TRP A 85 8.82 4.66 -8.65
CA TRP A 85 10.27 4.52 -8.77
C TRP A 85 10.75 4.53 -10.21
N THR A 86 9.93 3.99 -11.11
CA THR A 86 10.21 3.93 -12.55
C THR A 86 9.10 4.58 -13.38
N LYS A 87 9.36 4.80 -14.64
CA LYS A 87 8.40 5.25 -15.66
C LYS A 87 8.76 4.64 -17.02
N PRO A 88 7.81 4.51 -17.96
CA PRO A 88 8.15 4.22 -19.34
C PRO A 88 8.82 5.43 -19.99
N ASP A 89 9.83 5.20 -20.81
CA ASP A 89 10.38 6.19 -21.73
C ASP A 89 9.53 6.30 -23.01
N LYS A 90 10.00 7.09 -24.00
CA LYS A 90 9.29 7.29 -25.27
C LYS A 90 9.16 6.00 -26.10
N SER A 91 9.99 4.99 -25.86
CA SER A 91 9.92 3.68 -26.52
C SER A 91 9.08 2.66 -25.76
N GLY A 92 8.56 3.03 -24.58
CA GLY A 92 7.84 2.13 -23.67
C GLY A 92 8.76 1.29 -22.77
N LYS A 93 10.08 1.49 -22.83
CA LYS A 93 11.03 0.80 -21.95
C LYS A 93 10.99 1.42 -20.55
N GLU A 94 11.02 0.56 -19.53
CA GLU A 94 11.09 0.99 -18.15
C GLU A 94 12.43 1.68 -17.85
N VAL A 95 12.35 2.89 -17.31
CA VAL A 95 13.52 3.67 -16.88
C VAL A 95 13.32 4.23 -15.48
N SER A 96 14.39 4.43 -14.75
CA SER A 96 14.35 5.08 -13.43
C SER A 96 13.85 6.51 -13.52
N ARG A 97 13.15 6.97 -12.48
CA ARG A 97 12.84 8.39 -12.28
C ARG A 97 14.05 9.10 -11.65
N ASP A 98 14.18 10.37 -11.96
CA ASP A 98 15.24 11.22 -11.38
C ASP A 98 14.95 11.51 -9.90
N VAL A 99 13.66 11.70 -9.55
CA VAL A 99 13.22 11.93 -8.18
C VAL A 99 12.79 10.60 -7.57
N LYS A 100 13.42 10.24 -6.46
CA LYS A 100 13.12 9.06 -5.66
C LYS A 100 12.88 9.49 -4.22
N ILE A 101 12.11 8.68 -3.50
CA ILE A 101 11.91 8.87 -2.07
C ILE A 101 12.77 7.83 -1.34
N ASP A 102 13.60 8.31 -0.43
CA ASP A 102 14.30 7.45 0.50
C ASP A 102 13.32 7.05 1.62
N GLU A 103 12.78 5.85 1.50
CA GLU A 103 11.81 5.32 2.46
C GLU A 103 12.44 5.16 3.86
N ALA A 104 13.75 4.90 3.95
CA ALA A 104 14.46 4.69 5.21
C ALA A 104 14.66 5.99 6.02
N ALA A 105 14.64 7.14 5.34
CA ALA A 105 14.78 8.43 6.00
C ALA A 105 13.60 8.79 6.91
N TYR A 106 12.43 8.17 6.70
CA TYR A 106 11.20 8.42 7.49
C TYR A 106 11.20 7.62 8.80
N SER A 107 12.12 7.91 9.68
CA SER A 107 12.40 7.14 10.89
C SER A 107 11.70 7.64 12.16
N GLU A 108 11.09 8.81 12.12
CA GLU A 108 10.43 9.44 13.26
C GLU A 108 8.91 9.32 13.14
N PHE A 109 8.25 8.76 14.19
CA PHE A 109 6.79 8.80 14.27
C PHE A 109 6.33 10.21 14.62
N ILE A 110 5.29 10.70 13.94
CA ILE A 110 4.81 12.08 14.09
C ILE A 110 4.14 12.26 15.46
N PRO A 111 4.65 13.17 16.33
CA PRO A 111 4.15 13.34 17.69
C PRO A 111 2.67 13.69 17.79
N ASP A 112 2.09 14.36 16.77
CA ASP A 112 0.67 14.68 16.72
C ASP A 112 -0.25 13.45 16.87
N TYR A 113 0.27 12.25 16.62
CA TYR A 113 -0.48 10.99 16.66
C TYR A 113 -0.09 10.08 17.83
N ASP A 114 0.74 10.55 18.78
CA ASP A 114 1.20 9.75 19.92
C ASP A 114 0.07 9.24 20.82
N ASN A 115 -1.05 9.94 20.86
CA ASN A 115 -2.25 9.57 21.62
C ASN A 115 -3.27 8.76 20.81
N THR A 116 -2.90 8.23 19.65
CA THR A 116 -3.71 7.34 18.83
C THR A 116 -3.21 5.90 18.92
N TYR A 117 -4.07 4.93 18.60
CA TYR A 117 -3.69 3.53 18.55
C TYR A 117 -2.60 3.24 17.49
N PHE A 118 -2.41 4.13 16.52
CA PHE A 118 -1.32 3.99 15.54
C PHE A 118 0.08 4.10 16.17
N ARG A 119 0.20 4.77 17.31
CA ARG A 119 1.48 4.78 18.06
C ARG A 119 1.81 3.38 18.61
N GLU A 120 0.86 2.73 19.25
CA GLU A 120 1.03 1.35 19.74
C GLU A 120 1.35 0.38 18.59
N VAL A 121 0.66 0.55 17.45
CA VAL A 121 0.90 -0.26 16.23
C VAL A 121 2.31 -0.04 15.71
N PHE A 122 2.76 1.22 15.62
CA PHE A 122 4.11 1.56 15.17
C PHE A 122 5.18 0.93 16.07
N ASP A 123 5.06 1.05 17.39
CA ASP A 123 6.00 0.51 18.35
C ASP A 123 6.08 -1.03 18.28
N ALA A 124 4.91 -1.69 18.20
CA ALA A 124 4.83 -3.14 18.06
C ALA A 124 5.43 -3.65 16.74
N LEU A 125 5.22 -2.94 15.64
CA LEU A 125 5.79 -3.32 14.35
C LEU A 125 7.29 -3.01 14.28
N SER A 126 7.73 -1.87 14.80
CA SER A 126 9.15 -1.47 14.84
C SER A 126 10.01 -2.41 15.68
N SER A 127 9.41 -3.09 16.67
CA SER A 127 10.10 -4.12 17.45
C SER A 127 10.41 -5.40 16.65
N LYS A 128 9.73 -5.61 15.50
CA LYS A 128 9.84 -6.82 14.68
C LYS A 128 10.45 -6.58 13.31
N TYR A 129 10.29 -5.38 12.76
CA TYR A 129 10.69 -5.02 11.41
C TYR A 129 11.48 -3.72 11.40
N LYS A 130 12.46 -3.62 10.55
CA LYS A 130 13.06 -2.34 10.22
C LYS A 130 12.11 -1.58 9.29
N LEU A 131 11.34 -0.67 9.88
CA LEU A 131 10.35 0.11 9.13
C LEU A 131 10.99 1.34 8.49
N GLY A 132 10.50 1.67 7.30
CA GLY A 132 10.64 2.98 6.70
C GLY A 132 9.32 3.77 6.82
N ARG A 133 9.00 4.54 5.79
CA ARG A 133 7.83 5.41 5.76
C ARG A 133 6.54 4.65 6.03
N MET A 134 5.77 5.10 7.05
CA MET A 134 4.45 4.59 7.41
C MET A 134 3.36 5.63 7.10
N ARG A 135 2.27 5.21 6.46
CA ARG A 135 1.20 6.09 5.99
C ARG A 135 -0.16 5.43 6.08
N ILE A 136 -1.20 6.25 6.22
CA ILE A 136 -2.57 5.88 5.89
C ILE A 136 -2.79 6.20 4.41
N LEU A 137 -3.09 5.20 3.61
CA LEU A 137 -3.33 5.33 2.17
C LEU A 137 -4.81 5.13 1.87
N LEU A 138 -5.40 6.14 1.23
CA LEU A 138 -6.77 6.11 0.74
C LEU A 138 -6.77 5.84 -0.76
N LYS A 139 -7.65 4.95 -1.21
CA LYS A 139 -7.96 4.69 -2.59
C LYS A 139 -9.46 4.81 -2.81
N GLU A 140 -9.86 5.76 -3.66
CA GLU A 140 -11.28 6.01 -3.96
C GLU A 140 -11.91 4.86 -4.75
N PRO A 141 -13.25 4.78 -4.78
CA PRO A 141 -13.98 3.76 -5.54
C PRO A 141 -13.64 3.79 -7.03
N ARG A 142 -13.79 2.64 -7.69
CA ARG A 142 -13.67 2.46 -9.15
C ARG A 142 -12.35 2.98 -9.71
N SER A 143 -11.24 2.71 -8.99
CA SER A 143 -9.93 3.24 -9.34
C SER A 143 -8.80 2.24 -9.11
N THR A 144 -7.69 2.44 -9.82
CA THR A 144 -6.49 1.62 -9.71
C THR A 144 -5.23 2.49 -9.73
N LEU A 145 -4.13 1.98 -9.18
CA LEU A 145 -2.80 2.53 -9.41
C LEU A 145 -2.25 2.04 -10.75
N SER A 146 -1.22 2.69 -11.25
CA SER A 146 -0.47 2.18 -12.40
C SER A 146 0.22 0.86 -12.05
N TRP A 147 0.46 0.02 -13.05
CA TRP A 147 1.29 -1.17 -12.94
C TRP A 147 2.74 -0.74 -12.71
N HIS A 148 3.33 -1.05 -11.56
CA HIS A 148 4.62 -0.55 -11.14
C HIS A 148 5.32 -1.50 -10.19
N ARG A 149 6.57 -1.19 -9.85
CA ARG A 149 7.37 -1.85 -8.81
C ARG A 149 7.84 -0.82 -7.80
N ASP A 150 8.02 -1.26 -6.56
CA ASP A 150 8.68 -0.52 -5.48
C ASP A 150 10.07 -1.12 -5.20
N PRO A 151 10.99 -0.35 -4.61
CA PRO A 151 12.30 -0.89 -4.20
C PRO A 151 12.20 -1.91 -3.07
N GLU A 152 11.20 -1.77 -2.18
CA GLU A 152 11.05 -2.58 -0.97
C GLU A 152 9.64 -3.16 -0.84
N PRO A 153 9.50 -4.26 -0.08
CA PRO A 153 8.20 -4.79 0.33
C PRO A 153 7.36 -3.77 1.11
N ARG A 154 6.06 -3.99 1.13
CA ARG A 154 5.11 -3.18 1.92
C ARG A 154 4.38 -4.04 2.93
N LEU A 155 4.27 -3.51 4.15
CA LEU A 155 3.39 -4.03 5.16
C LEU A 155 2.04 -3.34 5.02
N HIS A 156 0.96 -4.10 5.08
CA HIS A 156 -0.42 -3.62 5.00
C HIS A 156 -1.25 -4.07 6.20
N ILE A 157 -2.01 -3.13 6.76
CA ILE A 157 -3.11 -3.41 7.68
C ILE A 157 -4.35 -2.73 7.11
N PRO A 158 -5.31 -3.49 6.55
CA PRO A 158 -6.55 -2.91 6.05
C PRO A 158 -7.38 -2.33 7.21
N ILE A 159 -7.82 -1.07 7.06
CA ILE A 159 -8.67 -0.35 8.03
C ILE A 159 -10.11 -0.32 7.52
N ILE A 160 -10.28 0.02 6.24
CA ILE A 160 -11.55 0.01 5.52
C ILE A 160 -11.32 -0.70 4.19
N THR A 161 -12.16 -1.67 3.88
CA THR A 161 -12.07 -2.41 2.62
C THR A 161 -13.43 -2.99 2.23
N ASN A 162 -13.55 -3.41 0.99
CA ASN A 162 -14.74 -4.08 0.45
C ASN A 162 -14.29 -5.22 -0.49
N PRO A 163 -15.18 -6.15 -0.86
CA PRO A 163 -14.81 -7.31 -1.70
C PRO A 163 -14.20 -6.94 -3.05
N GLY A 164 -14.46 -5.74 -3.58
CA GLY A 164 -13.85 -5.22 -4.81
C GLY A 164 -12.43 -4.67 -4.62
N CYS A 165 -11.90 -4.64 -3.39
CA CYS A 165 -10.55 -4.17 -3.12
C CYS A 165 -9.55 -5.32 -3.23
N LEU A 166 -8.72 -5.27 -4.26
CA LEU A 166 -7.70 -6.29 -4.50
C LEU A 166 -6.31 -5.65 -4.55
N MET A 167 -5.32 -6.38 -4.09
CA MET A 167 -3.92 -6.17 -4.45
C MET A 167 -3.57 -7.21 -5.50
N VAL A 168 -2.97 -6.78 -6.60
CA VAL A 168 -2.51 -7.67 -7.67
C VAL A 168 -1.00 -7.61 -7.72
N ILE A 169 -0.34 -8.75 -7.59
CA ILE A 169 1.11 -8.90 -7.76
C ILE A 169 1.31 -9.90 -8.89
N GLU A 170 1.89 -9.43 -10.01
CA GLU A 170 1.99 -10.21 -11.26
C GLU A 170 0.63 -10.78 -11.67
N ASN A 171 0.44 -12.08 -11.60
CA ASN A 171 -0.81 -12.76 -11.99
C ASN A 171 -1.66 -13.21 -10.79
N VAL A 172 -1.31 -12.79 -9.56
CA VAL A 172 -2.04 -13.14 -8.34
C VAL A 172 -2.79 -11.95 -7.80
N ALA A 173 -4.11 -12.08 -7.69
CA ALA A 173 -4.99 -11.09 -7.08
C ALA A 173 -5.44 -11.57 -5.70
N LYS A 174 -5.34 -10.71 -4.68
CA LYS A 174 -5.72 -11.05 -3.31
C LYS A 174 -6.51 -9.93 -2.64
N HIS A 175 -7.60 -10.32 -2.00
CA HIS A 175 -8.31 -9.48 -1.03
C HIS A 175 -7.68 -9.63 0.35
N MET A 176 -7.38 -8.52 0.99
CA MET A 176 -6.92 -8.47 2.39
C MET A 176 -8.04 -7.88 3.24
N PRO A 177 -8.67 -8.66 4.14
CA PRO A 177 -9.82 -8.20 4.92
C PRO A 177 -9.42 -7.19 6.01
N ALA A 178 -10.33 -6.27 6.35
CA ALA A 178 -10.20 -5.35 7.49
C ALA A 178 -10.56 -6.06 8.81
N ASP A 179 -9.72 -6.99 9.22
CA ASP A 179 -9.88 -7.80 10.43
C ASP A 179 -8.75 -7.62 11.44
N GLY A 180 -7.89 -6.62 11.23
CA GLY A 180 -6.69 -6.33 12.03
C GLY A 180 -5.47 -7.17 11.66
N SER A 181 -5.57 -8.07 10.69
CA SER A 181 -4.42 -8.86 10.20
C SER A 181 -3.37 -8.00 9.53
N VAL A 182 -2.12 -8.39 9.74
CA VAL A 182 -0.95 -7.76 9.12
C VAL A 182 -0.49 -8.63 7.95
N TRP A 183 -0.25 -7.99 6.82
CA TRP A 183 0.23 -8.62 5.60
C TRP A 183 1.52 -7.97 5.13
N VAL A 184 2.50 -8.75 4.73
CA VAL A 184 3.65 -8.24 3.96
C VAL A 184 3.49 -8.69 2.51
N THR A 185 3.63 -7.74 1.59
CA THR A 185 3.42 -7.94 0.16
C THR A 185 4.70 -7.66 -0.61
N ASN A 186 4.99 -8.48 -1.63
CA ASN A 186 6.20 -8.36 -2.44
C ASN A 186 6.06 -7.27 -3.52
N ASN A 187 6.11 -6.03 -3.10
CA ASN A 187 6.03 -4.88 -4.00
C ASN A 187 7.27 -4.71 -4.89
N THR A 188 8.33 -5.52 -4.70
CA THR A 188 9.49 -5.53 -5.60
C THR A 188 9.18 -6.15 -6.96
N LYS A 189 8.07 -6.90 -7.04
CA LYS A 189 7.46 -7.38 -8.29
C LYS A 189 6.46 -6.37 -8.82
N TYR A 190 6.09 -6.52 -10.10
CA TYR A 190 5.04 -5.70 -10.70
C TYR A 190 3.71 -5.90 -10.00
N HIS A 191 3.11 -4.79 -9.59
CA HIS A 191 1.87 -4.82 -8.81
C HIS A 191 1.02 -3.58 -9.01
N ASN A 192 -0.23 -3.68 -8.55
CA ASN A 192 -1.08 -2.53 -8.30
C ASN A 192 -2.05 -2.75 -7.13
N ALA A 193 -2.65 -1.67 -6.65
CA ALA A 193 -3.77 -1.70 -5.72
C ALA A 193 -5.03 -1.23 -6.46
N PHE A 194 -6.04 -2.07 -6.42
CA PHE A 194 -7.30 -1.90 -7.13
C PHE A 194 -8.45 -1.76 -6.13
N ASN A 195 -9.36 -0.82 -6.40
CA ASN A 195 -10.63 -0.67 -5.70
C ASN A 195 -11.77 -0.65 -6.72
N GLY A 196 -12.36 -1.80 -6.98
CA GLY A 196 -13.51 -1.97 -7.86
C GLY A 196 -14.86 -1.84 -7.15
N GLY A 197 -14.85 -1.50 -5.85
CA GLY A 197 -16.07 -1.31 -5.06
C GLY A 197 -16.65 0.09 -5.15
N GLU A 198 -17.65 0.34 -4.30
CA GLU A 198 -18.43 1.60 -4.25
C GLU A 198 -17.94 2.53 -3.13
N GLU A 199 -17.09 2.04 -2.22
CA GLU A 199 -16.61 2.77 -1.04
C GLU A 199 -15.08 2.88 -1.04
N ASN A 200 -14.55 3.82 -0.25
CA ASN A 200 -13.12 4.01 -0.11
C ASN A 200 -12.43 2.76 0.44
N ARG A 201 -11.23 2.52 -0.04
CA ARG A 201 -10.27 1.59 0.56
C ARG A 201 -9.24 2.37 1.36
N VAL A 202 -9.09 2.04 2.65
CA VAL A 202 -8.10 2.67 3.53
C VAL A 202 -7.23 1.60 4.16
N HIS A 203 -5.92 1.69 3.94
CA HIS A 203 -4.93 0.80 4.55
C HIS A 203 -3.88 1.61 5.31
N LEU A 204 -3.46 1.12 6.47
CA LEU A 204 -2.16 1.47 7.02
C LEU A 204 -1.11 0.73 6.21
N VAL A 205 -0.12 1.46 5.70
CA VAL A 205 0.96 0.90 4.87
C VAL A 205 2.30 1.39 5.37
N ALA A 206 3.23 0.46 5.60
CA ALA A 206 4.61 0.77 5.94
C ALA A 206 5.58 0.14 4.95
N CYS A 207 6.70 0.80 4.69
CA CYS A 207 7.84 0.20 4.01
C CYS A 207 8.58 -0.74 4.96
N VAL A 208 8.98 -1.93 4.50
CA VAL A 208 9.79 -2.89 5.27
C VAL A 208 11.15 -3.03 4.60
N LEU A 209 12.19 -2.53 5.29
CA LEU A 209 13.51 -2.31 4.69
C LEU A 209 14.38 -3.56 4.59
N ASP A 210 14.09 -4.58 5.39
CA ASP A 210 14.93 -5.79 5.53
C ASP A 210 14.16 -7.11 5.40
N TYR A 211 12.90 -7.06 4.91
CA TYR A 211 12.07 -8.24 4.77
C TYR A 211 12.54 -9.13 3.62
N LYS A 212 12.61 -10.44 3.89
CA LYS A 212 12.92 -11.46 2.91
C LYS A 212 11.75 -12.43 2.79
N PHE A 213 11.32 -12.67 1.57
CA PHE A 213 10.34 -13.70 1.26
C PHE A 213 11.06 -15.06 1.19
N ASN A 214 10.51 -16.04 1.90
CA ASN A 214 10.99 -17.44 1.86
C ASN A 214 10.22 -18.23 0.82
#